data_704e5c7137e5aa1a2e095b92b54262d5
#
_entry.id   704e5c7137e5aa1a2e095b92b54262d5
#
_cell.length_a   1.000
_cell.length_b   1.000
_cell.length_c   1.000
_cell.angle_alpha   90.00
_cell.angle_beta   90.00
_cell.angle_gamma   90.00
#
_symmetry.space_group_name_H-M   'P 1'
#
loop_
_entity.id
_entity.type
_entity.pdbx_description
1 polymer ?
#
loop_
_entity_poly.entity_id
_entity_poly.type
_entity_poly.pdbx_seq_one_letter_code
_entity_poly.pdbx_strand_id
1 'polypeptide(L)'
;MLFDCSIRENILYGCEWATEDDMKAAAKMANAHDFVTQLDEGYETSCGERGAQLSGGQKQRIAIARALVRNPAVLILDEATSSLDSHSEDAIQETLRRIAGKLTVIVIAHRLTTIKNADRIYVIDNGKIVQSGTHTELLKDVDGHYFSLVSKQSNI
;
A
#
# COMPACT_ATOMS: atom_id res chain seq x y z
N MET A 1 -1.19 8.83 7.40
CA MET A 1 -0.46 9.55 8.46
C MET A 1 -0.50 8.72 9.73
N LEU A 2 0.61 8.65 10.50
CA LEU A 2 0.66 8.00 11.81
C LEU A 2 0.40 9.05 12.90
N PHE A 3 -0.17 8.56 14.02
CA PHE A 3 -0.38 9.35 15.23
C PHE A 3 0.88 9.33 16.09
N ASP A 4 1.04 10.33 16.95
CA ASP A 4 2.12 10.42 17.93
C ASP A 4 1.80 9.53 19.14
N CYS A 5 1.97 8.24 18.94
CA CYS A 5 1.80 7.19 19.91
C CYS A 5 2.60 5.97 19.47
N SER A 6 2.51 4.84 20.19
CA SER A 6 3.26 3.63 19.84
C SER A 6 2.79 3.01 18.51
N ILE A 7 3.62 2.14 17.92
CA ILE A 7 3.26 1.35 16.74
C ILE A 7 2.02 0.49 17.05
N ARG A 8 1.97 -0.11 18.24
CA ARG A 8 0.82 -0.89 18.73
C ARG A 8 -0.47 -0.07 18.68
N GLU A 9 -0.48 1.10 19.32
CA GLU A 9 -1.64 1.98 19.37
C GLU A 9 -2.03 2.49 17.98
N ASN A 10 -1.05 2.74 17.11
CA ASN A 10 -1.30 3.09 15.73
C ASN A 10 -2.03 1.99 14.96
N ILE A 11 -1.61 0.71 15.08
CA ILE A 11 -2.26 -0.41 14.37
C ILE A 11 -3.66 -0.65 14.94
N LEU A 12 -3.81 -0.64 16.26
CA LEU A 12 -5.07 -0.91 16.96
C LEU A 12 -6.03 0.28 17.00
N TYR A 13 -5.64 1.43 16.45
CA TYR A 13 -6.42 2.66 16.55
C TYR A 13 -7.88 2.47 16.08
N GLY A 14 -8.82 2.70 17.00
CA GLY A 14 -10.26 2.52 16.78
C GLY A 14 -10.69 1.05 16.60
N CYS A 15 -9.91 0.09 17.12
CA CYS A 15 -10.19 -1.34 17.10
C CYS A 15 -10.05 -1.95 18.51
N GLU A 16 -10.83 -1.46 19.46
CA GLU A 16 -10.78 -1.90 20.87
C GLU A 16 -11.06 -3.40 21.07
N TRP A 17 -11.71 -4.04 20.08
CA TRP A 17 -12.02 -5.46 20.06
C TRP A 17 -10.85 -6.34 19.59
N ALA A 18 -9.86 -5.76 18.91
CA ALA A 18 -8.77 -6.55 18.32
C ALA A 18 -7.76 -6.98 19.38
N THR A 19 -7.38 -8.23 19.31
CA THR A 19 -6.38 -8.83 20.21
C THR A 19 -4.95 -8.52 19.73
N GLU A 20 -3.98 -8.86 20.57
CA GLU A 20 -2.56 -8.76 20.17
C GLU A 20 -2.23 -9.70 19.00
N ASP A 21 -2.86 -10.87 18.94
CA ASP A 21 -2.67 -11.81 17.84
C ASP A 21 -3.25 -11.26 16.53
N ASP A 22 -4.40 -10.58 16.56
CA ASP A 22 -4.96 -9.89 15.40
C ASP A 22 -4.03 -8.78 14.90
N MET A 23 -3.47 -8.00 15.81
CA MET A 23 -2.48 -6.97 15.51
C MET A 23 -1.24 -7.54 14.82
N LYS A 24 -0.67 -8.61 15.40
CA LYS A 24 0.52 -9.27 14.83
C LYS A 24 0.23 -9.91 13.48
N ALA A 25 -0.96 -10.50 13.30
CA ALA A 25 -1.40 -11.05 12.02
C ALA A 25 -1.51 -9.95 10.94
N ALA A 26 -2.13 -8.82 11.27
CA ALA A 26 -2.24 -7.67 10.38
C ALA A 26 -0.86 -7.08 10.03
N ALA A 27 0.05 -6.97 11.02
CA ALA A 27 1.41 -6.50 10.81
C ALA A 27 2.22 -7.44 9.89
N LYS A 28 2.06 -8.76 10.02
CA LYS A 28 2.68 -9.76 9.13
C LYS A 28 2.14 -9.64 7.71
N MET A 29 0.84 -9.50 7.53
CA MET A 29 0.24 -9.29 6.22
C MET A 29 0.73 -8.00 5.57
N ALA A 30 0.89 -6.94 6.36
CA ALA A 30 1.42 -5.65 5.90
C ALA A 30 2.94 -5.61 5.74
N ASN A 31 3.65 -6.73 5.92
CA ASN A 31 5.12 -6.80 5.90
C ASN A 31 5.79 -5.82 6.89
N ALA A 32 5.12 -5.60 8.04
CA ALA A 32 5.58 -4.69 9.08
C ALA A 32 6.22 -5.42 10.27
N HIS A 33 5.80 -6.65 10.56
CA HIS A 33 6.19 -7.39 11.74
C HIS A 33 7.71 -7.48 11.94
N ASP A 34 8.44 -7.86 10.89
CA ASP A 34 9.85 -8.17 10.98
C ASP A 34 10.69 -6.93 11.34
N PHE A 35 10.43 -5.79 10.70
CA PHE A 35 11.16 -4.57 11.06
C PHE A 35 10.73 -4.04 12.44
N VAL A 36 9.45 -4.17 12.81
CA VAL A 36 8.97 -3.71 14.13
C VAL A 36 9.65 -4.49 15.24
N THR A 37 9.79 -5.81 15.11
CA THR A 37 10.44 -6.65 16.13
C THR A 37 11.94 -6.44 16.25
N GLN A 38 12.57 -5.77 15.26
CA GLN A 38 13.99 -5.37 15.29
C GLN A 38 14.24 -4.02 15.98
N LEU A 39 13.18 -3.25 16.27
CA LEU A 39 13.29 -2.02 17.04
C LEU A 39 13.48 -2.35 18.53
N ASP A 40 14.21 -1.49 19.25
CA ASP A 40 14.55 -1.71 20.67
C ASP A 40 13.32 -1.96 21.55
N GLU A 41 12.22 -1.24 21.33
CA GLU A 41 10.97 -1.36 22.07
C GLU A 41 9.88 -2.14 21.28
N GLY A 42 10.22 -2.70 20.12
CA GLY A 42 9.29 -3.47 19.29
C GLY A 42 8.02 -2.68 18.97
N TYR A 43 6.86 -3.28 19.26
CA TYR A 43 5.55 -2.65 19.05
C TYR A 43 5.27 -1.45 19.96
N GLU A 44 5.98 -1.33 21.08
CA GLU A 44 5.85 -0.20 22.01
C GLU A 44 6.69 1.01 21.58
N THR A 45 7.49 0.88 20.51
CA THR A 45 8.26 1.98 19.94
C THR A 45 7.34 3.15 19.59
N SER A 46 7.64 4.34 20.11
CA SER A 46 6.94 5.58 19.77
C SER A 46 7.21 5.96 18.32
N CYS A 47 6.15 6.28 17.58
CA CYS A 47 6.28 6.77 16.21
C CYS A 47 6.80 8.21 16.14
N GLY A 48 6.64 8.98 17.21
CA GLY A 48 6.89 10.42 17.24
C GLY A 48 5.92 11.22 16.39
N GLU A 49 6.03 12.54 16.42
CA GLU A 49 5.14 13.41 15.65
C GLU A 49 5.17 13.03 14.15
N ARG A 50 4.00 12.66 13.60
CA ARG A 50 3.85 12.21 12.21
C ARG A 50 4.76 11.04 11.82
N GLY A 51 5.19 10.24 12.79
CA GLY A 51 6.09 9.11 12.54
C GLY A 51 7.54 9.55 12.22
N ALA A 52 8.03 10.63 12.78
CA ALA A 52 9.35 11.19 12.44
C ALA A 52 10.52 10.19 12.57
N GLN A 53 10.38 9.19 13.43
CA GLN A 53 11.40 8.17 13.67
C GLN A 53 11.39 6.99 12.67
N LEU A 54 10.45 6.97 11.73
CA LEU A 54 10.27 5.88 10.79
C LEU A 54 10.47 6.33 9.35
N SER A 55 10.99 5.43 8.50
CA SER A 55 11.06 5.68 7.05
C SER A 55 9.67 5.77 6.42
N GLY A 56 9.57 6.37 5.24
CA GLY A 56 8.31 6.46 4.49
C GLY A 56 7.63 5.10 4.28
N GLY A 57 8.43 4.09 3.90
CA GLY A 57 7.94 2.73 3.68
C GLY A 57 7.52 2.01 4.97
N GLN A 58 8.19 2.28 6.10
CA GLN A 58 7.78 1.76 7.40
C GLN A 58 6.44 2.37 7.84
N LYS A 59 6.30 3.70 7.71
CA LYS A 59 5.03 4.40 7.99
C LYS A 59 3.87 3.83 7.19
N GLN A 60 4.09 3.59 5.90
CA GLN A 60 3.07 3.08 5.00
C GLN A 60 2.64 1.67 5.38
N ARG A 61 3.59 0.78 5.70
CA ARG A 61 3.28 -0.59 6.14
C ARG A 61 2.51 -0.63 7.46
N ILE A 62 2.82 0.25 8.41
CA ILE A 62 2.04 0.39 9.65
C ILE A 62 0.62 0.90 9.33
N ALA A 63 0.48 1.86 8.43
CA ALA A 63 -0.84 2.36 8.01
C ALA A 63 -1.67 1.27 7.31
N ILE A 64 -1.04 0.42 6.50
CA ILE A 64 -1.69 -0.75 5.89
C ILE A 64 -2.10 -1.75 6.98
N ALA A 65 -1.23 -2.06 7.96
CA ALA A 65 -1.56 -2.94 9.08
C ALA A 65 -2.77 -2.43 9.87
N ARG A 66 -2.85 -1.11 10.12
CA ARG A 66 -4.02 -0.46 10.75
C ARG A 66 -5.31 -0.68 9.95
N ALA A 67 -5.24 -0.68 8.64
CA ALA A 67 -6.40 -0.95 7.80
C ALA A 67 -6.76 -2.45 7.84
N LEU A 68 -5.76 -3.33 7.79
CA LEU A 68 -5.94 -4.78 7.72
C LEU A 68 -6.43 -5.40 9.03
N VAL A 69 -6.10 -4.83 10.20
CA VAL A 69 -6.57 -5.36 11.50
C VAL A 69 -8.09 -5.38 11.59
N ARG A 70 -8.78 -4.53 10.83
CA ARG A 70 -10.24 -4.48 10.73
C ARG A 70 -10.85 -5.59 9.88
N ASN A 71 -10.01 -6.47 9.30
CA ASN A 71 -10.44 -7.50 8.37
C ASN A 71 -11.38 -6.98 7.26
N PRO A 72 -10.97 -5.95 6.49
CA PRO A 72 -11.81 -5.30 5.51
C PRO A 72 -12.05 -6.21 4.29
N ALA A 73 -13.23 -6.09 3.67
CA ALA A 73 -13.48 -6.71 2.36
C ALA A 73 -12.78 -5.97 1.21
N VAL A 74 -12.56 -4.67 1.37
CA VAL A 74 -11.92 -3.80 0.37
C VAL A 74 -10.87 -2.93 1.03
N LEU A 75 -9.67 -2.88 0.46
CA LEU A 75 -8.59 -1.96 0.81
C LEU A 75 -8.38 -0.95 -0.31
N ILE A 76 -8.41 0.33 0.03
CA ILE A 76 -8.14 1.41 -0.92
C ILE A 76 -6.78 2.03 -0.57
N LEU A 77 -5.89 2.09 -1.56
CA LEU A 77 -4.57 2.70 -1.46
C LEU A 77 -4.49 3.87 -2.43
N ASP A 78 -4.44 5.07 -1.89
CA ASP A 78 -4.32 6.31 -2.66
C ASP A 78 -2.87 6.79 -2.63
N GLU A 79 -2.20 6.79 -3.79
CA GLU A 79 -0.80 7.21 -3.97
C GLU A 79 0.20 6.62 -2.95
N ALA A 80 -0.03 5.39 -2.51
CA ALA A 80 0.72 4.77 -1.42
C ALA A 80 2.25 4.66 -1.67
N THR A 81 2.72 4.84 -2.90
CA THR A 81 4.14 4.70 -3.27
C THR A 81 4.76 5.97 -3.86
N SER A 82 4.01 7.07 -4.00
CA SER A 82 4.44 8.26 -4.74
C SER A 82 5.73 8.91 -4.20
N SER A 83 5.97 8.83 -2.90
CA SER A 83 7.12 9.45 -2.21
C SER A 83 8.14 8.44 -1.65
N LEU A 84 8.08 7.17 -2.06
CA LEU A 84 8.95 6.12 -1.55
C LEU A 84 10.18 5.91 -2.43
N ASP A 85 11.29 5.52 -1.78
CA ASP A 85 12.46 4.96 -2.45
C ASP A 85 12.18 3.56 -2.98
N SER A 86 13.03 3.05 -3.89
CA SER A 86 12.83 1.76 -4.57
C SER A 86 12.70 0.59 -3.60
N HIS A 87 13.51 0.54 -2.53
CA HIS A 87 13.46 -0.54 -1.55
C HIS A 87 12.14 -0.55 -0.77
N SER A 88 11.66 0.63 -0.38
CA SER A 88 10.36 0.80 0.29
C SER A 88 9.19 0.45 -0.63
N GLU A 89 9.31 0.77 -1.93
CA GLU A 89 8.32 0.40 -2.94
C GLU A 89 8.22 -1.12 -3.09
N ASP A 90 9.35 -1.84 -3.18
CA ASP A 90 9.37 -3.30 -3.27
C ASP A 90 8.69 -3.96 -2.07
N ALA A 91 8.89 -3.42 -0.86
CA ALA A 91 8.23 -3.91 0.34
C ALA A 91 6.69 -3.71 0.32
N ILE A 92 6.21 -2.62 -0.27
CA ILE A 92 4.78 -2.40 -0.49
C ILE A 92 4.23 -3.34 -1.56
N GLN A 93 4.96 -3.54 -2.67
CA GLN A 93 4.57 -4.50 -3.72
C GLN A 93 4.46 -5.92 -3.16
N GLU A 94 5.39 -6.33 -2.29
CA GLU A 94 5.30 -7.61 -1.60
C GLU A 94 4.08 -7.69 -0.69
N THR A 95 3.76 -6.60 0.01
CA THR A 95 2.52 -6.52 0.81
C THR A 95 1.29 -6.72 -0.06
N LEU A 96 1.21 -6.03 -1.21
CA LEU A 96 0.08 -6.16 -2.15
C LEU A 96 -0.06 -7.60 -2.65
N ARG A 97 1.05 -8.28 -2.98
CA ARG A 97 1.02 -9.70 -3.37
C ARG A 97 0.50 -10.61 -2.27
N ARG A 98 0.87 -10.38 -1.00
CA ARG A 98 0.42 -11.18 0.15
C ARG A 98 -1.07 -11.07 0.43
N ILE A 99 -1.67 -9.88 0.17
CA ILE A 99 -3.08 -9.63 0.39
C ILE A 99 -3.94 -9.91 -0.84
N ALA A 100 -3.33 -9.99 -2.03
CA ALA A 100 -4.03 -10.34 -3.27
C ALA A 100 -4.74 -11.69 -3.13
N GLY A 101 -5.96 -11.77 -3.62
CA GLY A 101 -6.81 -12.97 -3.51
C GLY A 101 -7.49 -13.18 -2.14
N LYS A 102 -7.13 -12.40 -1.10
CA LYS A 102 -7.79 -12.44 0.21
C LYS A 102 -8.85 -11.36 0.37
N LEU A 103 -8.64 -10.22 -0.26
CA LEU A 103 -9.55 -9.09 -0.26
C LEU A 103 -9.44 -8.32 -1.58
N THR A 104 -10.42 -7.48 -1.87
CA THR A 104 -10.35 -6.58 -3.02
C THR A 104 -9.42 -5.42 -2.72
N VAL A 105 -8.42 -5.19 -3.57
CA VAL A 105 -7.50 -4.05 -3.42
C VAL A 105 -7.72 -3.07 -4.57
N ILE A 106 -8.03 -1.83 -4.23
CA ILE A 106 -8.13 -0.71 -5.18
C ILE A 106 -6.91 0.17 -4.98
N VAL A 107 -6.12 0.35 -6.03
CA VAL A 107 -4.90 1.17 -5.97
C VAL A 107 -5.04 2.34 -6.93
N ILE A 108 -4.90 3.54 -6.40
CA ILE A 108 -4.73 4.77 -7.19
C ILE A 108 -3.23 5.03 -7.25
N ALA A 109 -2.64 4.90 -8.43
CA ALA A 109 -1.19 4.96 -8.56
C ALA A 109 -0.76 5.73 -9.82
N HIS A 110 0.37 6.40 -9.68
CA HIS A 110 1.05 7.10 -10.77
C HIS A 110 2.31 6.36 -11.26
N ARG A 111 2.70 5.26 -10.61
CA ARG A 111 3.87 4.45 -11.00
C ARG A 111 3.44 3.18 -11.72
N LEU A 112 4.04 2.93 -12.87
CA LEU A 112 3.77 1.74 -13.69
C LEU A 112 4.06 0.44 -12.92
N THR A 113 5.13 0.41 -12.12
CA THR A 113 5.50 -0.73 -11.28
C THR A 113 4.37 -1.18 -10.36
N THR A 114 3.56 -0.25 -9.89
CA THR A 114 2.44 -0.52 -8.98
C THR A 114 1.23 -1.13 -9.71
N ILE A 115 0.99 -0.73 -10.96
CA ILE A 115 -0.25 -1.08 -11.69
C ILE A 115 -0.11 -2.23 -12.66
N LYS A 116 1.11 -2.53 -13.16
CA LYS A 116 1.32 -3.55 -14.21
C LYS A 116 0.87 -4.96 -13.83
N ASN A 117 0.83 -5.27 -12.53
CA ASN A 117 0.44 -6.57 -12.00
C ASN A 117 -1.02 -6.61 -11.50
N ALA A 118 -1.80 -5.55 -11.73
CA ALA A 118 -3.21 -5.52 -11.35
C ALA A 118 -4.04 -6.45 -12.25
N ASP A 119 -5.03 -7.13 -11.67
CA ASP A 119 -5.97 -7.98 -12.41
C ASP A 119 -6.78 -7.16 -13.42
N ARG A 120 -7.06 -5.89 -13.09
CA ARG A 120 -7.77 -4.96 -13.96
C ARG A 120 -7.33 -3.52 -13.69
N ILE A 121 -7.12 -2.79 -14.78
CA ILE A 121 -6.76 -1.38 -14.79
C ILE A 121 -7.93 -0.60 -15.38
N TYR A 122 -8.28 0.50 -14.74
CA TYR A 122 -9.23 1.50 -15.24
C TYR A 122 -8.48 2.80 -15.49
N VAL A 123 -8.53 3.27 -16.72
CA VAL A 123 -7.98 4.58 -17.09
C VAL A 123 -9.09 5.61 -17.02
N ILE A 124 -8.89 6.63 -16.20
CA ILE A 124 -9.87 7.69 -15.98
C ILE A 124 -9.34 8.98 -16.60
N ASP A 125 -10.15 9.59 -17.43
CA ASP A 125 -9.91 10.92 -17.99
C ASP A 125 -11.17 11.77 -17.91
N ASN A 126 -11.03 13.02 -17.48
CA ASN A 126 -12.16 13.96 -17.32
C ASN A 126 -13.36 13.35 -16.56
N GLY A 127 -13.10 12.56 -15.50
CA GLY A 127 -14.13 11.95 -14.66
C GLY A 127 -14.85 10.75 -15.28
N LYS A 128 -14.37 10.21 -16.41
CA LYS A 128 -14.94 9.05 -17.10
C LYS A 128 -13.91 7.96 -17.28
N ILE A 129 -14.34 6.70 -17.23
CA ILE A 129 -13.52 5.56 -17.60
C ILE A 129 -13.41 5.55 -19.13
N VAL A 130 -12.21 5.80 -19.65
CA VAL A 130 -11.93 5.83 -21.09
C VAL A 130 -11.37 4.53 -21.63
N GLN A 131 -10.66 3.75 -20.78
CA GLN A 131 -10.17 2.42 -21.10
C GLN A 131 -10.24 1.50 -19.89
N SER A 132 -10.40 0.20 -20.08
CA SER A 132 -10.27 -0.79 -19.01
C SER A 132 -9.77 -2.13 -19.58
N GLY A 133 -8.89 -2.79 -18.83
CA GLY A 133 -8.28 -4.06 -19.20
C GLY A 133 -7.09 -4.41 -18.33
N THR A 134 -6.40 -5.47 -18.68
CA THR A 134 -5.07 -5.80 -18.11
C THR A 134 -3.99 -4.93 -18.72
N HIS A 135 -2.82 -4.87 -18.09
CA HIS A 135 -1.64 -4.17 -18.62
C HIS A 135 -1.33 -4.59 -20.07
N THR A 136 -1.32 -5.89 -20.33
CA THR A 136 -1.01 -6.43 -21.67
C THR A 136 -2.06 -6.11 -22.72
N GLU A 137 -3.35 -6.10 -22.34
CA GLU A 137 -4.43 -5.74 -23.24
C GLU A 137 -4.37 -4.26 -23.62
N LEU A 138 -4.19 -3.40 -22.63
CA LEU A 138 -4.17 -1.94 -22.82
C LEU A 138 -2.94 -1.45 -23.61
N LEU A 139 -1.81 -2.15 -23.54
CA LEU A 139 -0.63 -1.83 -24.33
C LEU A 139 -0.78 -2.13 -25.83
N LYS A 140 -1.74 -2.97 -26.24
CA LYS A 140 -1.99 -3.27 -27.66
C LYS A 140 -2.61 -2.08 -28.39
N ASP A 141 -3.30 -1.19 -27.67
CA ASP A 141 -3.87 0.03 -28.21
C ASP A 141 -2.83 1.14 -28.14
N VAL A 142 -2.01 1.26 -29.20
CA VAL A 142 -0.87 2.21 -29.26
C VAL A 142 -1.31 3.68 -29.29
N ASP A 143 -2.54 3.96 -29.70
CA ASP A 143 -3.14 5.30 -29.73
C ASP A 143 -3.92 5.59 -28.44
N GLY A 144 -4.00 4.62 -27.53
CA GLY A 144 -4.77 4.69 -26.30
C GLY A 144 -4.12 5.55 -25.21
N HIS A 145 -4.96 6.07 -24.32
CA HIS A 145 -4.52 6.85 -23.16
C HIS A 145 -3.52 6.10 -22.29
N TYR A 146 -3.75 4.79 -22.06
CA TYR A 146 -2.85 3.97 -21.25
C TYR A 146 -1.46 3.86 -21.84
N PHE A 147 -1.36 3.58 -23.14
CA PHE A 147 -0.08 3.50 -23.85
C PHE A 147 0.69 4.81 -23.73
N SER A 148 0.02 5.96 -23.93
CA SER A 148 0.62 7.28 -23.78
C SER A 148 1.17 7.54 -22.37
N LEU A 149 0.44 7.11 -21.32
CA LEU A 149 0.89 7.23 -19.91
C LEU A 149 2.13 6.38 -19.64
N VAL A 150 2.13 5.11 -20.11
CA VAL A 150 3.26 4.19 -19.94
C VAL A 150 4.49 4.69 -20.68
N SER A 151 4.35 5.14 -21.94
CA SER A 151 5.45 5.64 -22.75
C SER A 151 6.14 6.86 -22.13
N LYS A 152 5.37 7.76 -21.51
CA LYS A 152 5.93 8.93 -20.80
C LYS A 152 6.75 8.52 -19.56
N GLN A 153 6.40 7.43 -18.89
CA GLN A 153 7.14 6.95 -17.72
C GLN A 153 8.38 6.12 -18.08
N SER A 154 8.39 5.48 -19.25
CA SER A 154 9.48 4.61 -19.69
C SER A 154 10.62 5.37 -20.40
N ASN A 155 10.42 6.65 -20.72
CA ASN A 155 11.40 7.51 -21.39
C ASN A 155 12.24 8.37 -20.42
N ILE A 156 12.40 7.91 -19.16
CA ILE A 156 13.31 8.53 -18.18
C ILE A 156 14.56 7.66 -18.06
#